data_b50b8fa6b0b63a4ab974f6725e4cc50e
#
_entry.id   b50b8fa6b0b63a4ab974f6725e4cc50e
#
_cell.length_a   1.000
_cell.length_b   1.000
_cell.length_c   1.000
_cell.angle_alpha   90.00
_cell.angle_beta   90.00
_cell.angle_gamma   90.00
#
_symmetry.space_group_name_H-M   'P 1'
#
loop_
_entity.id
_entity.type
_entity.pdbx_description
1 polymer ?
#
loop_
_entity_poly.entity_id
_entity_poly.type
_entity_poly.pdbx_seq_one_letter_code
_entity_poly.pdbx_strand_id
1 'polypeptide(L)'
;HEKIEEILRRLTTFSHQMNVMVILVAHPFKMRTDEKTGEYLVPDFYSVKGSSAFFEMSYHGLVVYRSPGQVMVRVLKVKQNNLGRTGAEVYFDYDKGPGRYIPKDEEGNELGGDHRQKDWLEKAIRETKIN
;
A
#
# COMPACT_ATOMS: atom_id res chain seq x y z
N HIS A 1 -12.23 6.99 20.60
CA HIS A 1 -10.96 7.56 20.13
C HIS A 1 -9.78 7.11 21.00
N GLU A 2 -9.82 7.29 22.31
CA GLU A 2 -8.74 6.94 23.26
C GLU A 2 -8.19 5.51 23.10
N LYS A 3 -9.07 4.51 22.87
CA LYS A 3 -8.62 3.12 22.68
C LYS A 3 -7.81 2.90 21.41
N ILE A 4 -8.12 3.60 20.33
CA ILE A 4 -7.37 3.48 19.07
C ILE A 4 -6.01 4.14 19.21
N GLU A 5 -5.93 5.31 19.79
CA GLU A 5 -4.68 6.01 20.07
C GLU A 5 -3.74 5.18 20.94
N GLU A 6 -4.28 4.55 21.98
CA GLU A 6 -3.51 3.69 22.87
C GLU A 6 -2.93 2.47 22.12
N ILE A 7 -3.73 1.81 21.28
CA ILE A 7 -3.27 0.68 20.46
C ILE A 7 -2.16 1.13 19.50
N LEU A 8 -2.36 2.24 18.81
CA LEU A 8 -1.37 2.76 17.86
C LEU A 8 -0.07 3.15 18.55
N ARG A 9 -0.15 3.77 19.75
CA ARG A 9 1.02 4.10 20.56
C ARG A 9 1.81 2.85 20.95
N ARG A 10 1.13 1.79 21.39
CA ARG A 10 1.78 0.51 21.73
C ARG A 10 2.44 -0.13 20.52
N LEU A 11 1.79 -0.13 19.36
CA LEU A 11 2.36 -0.64 18.12
C LEU A 11 3.59 0.17 17.67
N THR A 12 3.55 1.49 17.80
CA THR A 12 4.69 2.35 17.50
C THR A 12 5.86 2.07 18.45
N THR A 13 5.59 1.98 19.75
CA THR A 13 6.62 1.65 20.75
C THR A 13 7.23 0.27 20.48
N PHE A 14 6.40 -0.73 20.22
CA PHE A 14 6.85 -2.08 19.86
C PHE A 14 7.74 -2.07 18.60
N SER A 15 7.31 -1.38 17.55
CA SER A 15 8.07 -1.24 16.31
C SER A 15 9.49 -0.69 16.56
N HIS A 16 9.60 0.35 17.37
CA HIS A 16 10.88 0.96 17.73
C HIS A 16 11.75 0.05 18.60
N GLN A 17 11.18 -0.54 19.64
CA GLN A 17 11.91 -1.41 20.58
C GLN A 17 12.44 -2.67 19.92
N MET A 18 11.65 -3.25 19.03
CA MET A 18 11.99 -4.50 18.36
C MET A 18 12.69 -4.30 17.01
N ASN A 19 12.85 -3.05 16.57
CA ASN A 19 13.41 -2.70 15.26
C ASN A 19 12.70 -3.44 14.11
N VAL A 20 11.36 -3.44 14.12
CA VAL A 20 10.52 -4.09 13.12
C VAL A 20 9.57 -3.10 12.47
N MET A 21 9.18 -3.37 11.22
CA MET A 21 8.11 -2.65 10.56
C MET A 21 6.76 -3.28 10.91
N VAL A 22 5.81 -2.45 11.36
CA VAL A 22 4.42 -2.86 11.58
C VAL A 22 3.56 -2.32 10.44
N ILE A 23 2.88 -3.21 9.72
CA ILE A 23 1.91 -2.87 8.69
C ILE A 23 0.52 -3.11 9.25
N LEU A 24 -0.25 -2.04 9.41
CA LEU A 24 -1.62 -2.10 9.91
C LEU A 24 -2.60 -1.93 8.75
N VAL A 25 -3.46 -2.92 8.56
CA VAL A 25 -4.53 -2.88 7.56
C VAL A 25 -5.83 -2.43 8.24
N ALA A 26 -6.40 -1.34 7.72
CA ALA A 26 -7.68 -0.81 8.19
C ALA A 26 -8.67 -0.75 7.02
N HIS A 27 -9.93 -1.08 7.30
CA HIS A 27 -10.99 -0.96 6.31
C HIS A 27 -11.70 0.40 6.44
N PRO A 28 -11.96 1.10 5.33
CA PRO A 28 -12.77 2.31 5.35
C PRO A 28 -14.23 1.95 5.70
N PHE A 29 -14.96 2.93 6.25
CA PHE A 29 -16.40 2.80 6.33
C PHE A 29 -17.02 2.89 4.92
N LYS A 30 -18.32 2.63 4.82
CA LYS A 30 -19.02 2.64 3.53
C LYS A 30 -18.78 3.97 2.78
N MET A 31 -18.08 3.89 1.66
CA MET A 31 -17.77 5.04 0.82
C MET A 31 -19.00 5.49 0.03
N ARG A 32 -19.06 6.78 -0.28
CA ARG A 32 -20.04 7.33 -1.22
C ARG A 32 -19.62 7.01 -2.64
N THR A 33 -20.58 6.92 -3.52
CA THR A 33 -20.36 6.83 -4.97
C THR A 33 -20.29 8.22 -5.56
N ASP A 34 -19.45 8.41 -6.56
CA ASP A 34 -19.47 9.56 -7.42
C ASP A 34 -20.76 9.56 -8.26
N GLU A 35 -21.51 10.65 -8.26
CA GLU A 35 -22.80 10.75 -8.95
C GLU A 35 -22.67 10.67 -10.48
N LYS A 36 -21.50 11.04 -11.03
CA LYS A 36 -21.26 11.06 -12.47
C LYS A 36 -20.75 9.71 -13.00
N THR A 37 -19.88 9.05 -12.26
CA THR A 37 -19.25 7.80 -12.70
C THR A 37 -19.92 6.56 -12.11
N GLY A 38 -20.65 6.70 -11.01
CA GLY A 38 -21.23 5.58 -10.25
C GLY A 38 -20.19 4.76 -9.47
N GLU A 39 -18.90 5.13 -9.53
CA GLU A 39 -17.83 4.45 -8.81
C GLU A 39 -17.71 4.97 -7.38
N TYR A 40 -17.19 4.15 -6.49
CA TYR A 40 -16.89 4.58 -5.14
C TYR A 40 -15.76 5.59 -5.13
N LEU A 41 -15.89 6.62 -4.30
CA LEU A 41 -14.80 7.58 -4.07
C LEU A 41 -13.59 6.86 -3.47
N VAL A 42 -12.40 7.29 -3.91
CA VAL A 42 -11.15 6.74 -3.37
C VAL A 42 -11.04 7.08 -1.88
N PRO A 43 -10.85 6.08 -1.00
CA PRO A 43 -10.69 6.33 0.42
C PRO A 43 -9.43 7.14 0.74
N ASP A 44 -9.48 7.87 1.84
CA ASP A 44 -8.37 8.56 2.45
C ASP A 44 -8.25 8.19 3.95
N PHE A 45 -7.38 8.87 4.69
CA PHE A 45 -7.28 8.64 6.14
C PHE A 45 -8.58 8.94 6.88
N TYR A 46 -9.38 9.90 6.40
CA TYR A 46 -10.65 10.29 7.04
C TYR A 46 -11.78 9.28 6.80
N SER A 47 -11.54 8.34 5.93
CA SER A 47 -12.46 7.25 5.63
C SER A 47 -12.40 6.09 6.63
N VAL A 48 -11.54 6.17 7.64
CA VAL A 48 -11.38 5.16 8.69
C VAL A 48 -11.81 5.71 10.05
N LYS A 49 -12.50 4.90 10.85
CA LYS A 49 -12.89 5.30 12.22
C LYS A 49 -11.65 5.51 13.08
N GLY A 50 -11.55 6.69 13.70
CA GLY A 50 -10.37 7.11 14.44
C GLY A 50 -9.28 7.73 13.57
N SER A 51 -9.67 8.31 12.46
CA SER A 51 -8.84 8.86 11.38
C SER A 51 -7.70 9.78 11.81
N SER A 52 -7.93 10.68 12.77
CA SER A 52 -6.90 11.60 13.28
C SER A 52 -5.70 10.83 13.86
N ALA A 53 -5.97 9.84 14.71
CA ALA A 53 -4.91 9.03 15.32
C ALA A 53 -4.11 8.24 14.27
N PHE A 54 -4.79 7.65 13.28
CA PHE A 54 -4.10 6.97 12.18
C PHE A 54 -3.21 7.93 11.38
N PHE A 55 -3.73 9.13 11.07
CA PHE A 55 -2.96 10.13 10.35
C PHE A 55 -1.76 10.61 11.15
N GLU A 56 -1.94 10.97 12.42
CA GLU A 56 -0.87 11.53 13.26
C GLU A 56 0.23 10.53 13.55
N MET A 57 -0.12 9.29 13.88
CA MET A 57 0.83 8.29 14.39
C MET A 57 1.49 7.44 13.32
N SER A 58 0.93 7.36 12.10
CA SER A 58 1.56 6.60 11.01
C SER A 58 2.76 7.36 10.41
N TYR A 59 3.81 6.63 10.05
CA TYR A 59 4.94 7.15 9.27
C TYR A 59 4.60 7.19 7.78
N HIS A 60 3.91 6.18 7.29
CA HIS A 60 3.46 6.07 5.90
C HIS A 60 1.99 5.68 5.88
N GLY A 61 1.28 6.16 4.89
CA GLY A 61 -0.09 5.78 4.63
C GLY A 61 -0.27 5.46 3.16
N LEU A 62 -0.87 4.31 2.90
CA LEU A 62 -1.21 3.88 1.55
C LEU A 62 -2.71 3.58 1.49
N VAL A 63 -3.33 3.87 0.38
CA VAL A 63 -4.65 3.36 0.06
C VAL A 63 -4.55 2.41 -1.13
N VAL A 64 -5.22 1.28 -1.02
CA VAL A 64 -5.43 0.35 -2.12
C VAL A 64 -6.88 0.49 -2.56
N TYR A 65 -7.08 0.92 -3.78
CA TYR A 65 -8.39 1.13 -4.37
C TYR A 65 -8.57 0.20 -5.57
N ARG A 66 -9.71 -0.46 -5.61
CA ARG A 66 -10.05 -1.39 -6.69
C ARG A 66 -11.27 -0.87 -7.46
N SER A 67 -11.03 -0.50 -8.71
CA SER A 67 -12.08 -0.24 -9.69
C SER A 67 -12.25 -1.45 -10.63
N PRO A 68 -13.30 -1.51 -11.46
CA PRO A 68 -13.44 -2.55 -12.46
C PRO A 68 -12.21 -2.62 -13.38
N GLY A 69 -11.50 -3.76 -13.36
CA GLY A 69 -10.34 -4.01 -14.23
C GLY A 69 -9.00 -3.44 -13.76
N GLN A 70 -8.95 -2.63 -12.71
CA GLN A 70 -7.71 -1.99 -12.28
C GLN A 70 -7.59 -1.88 -10.76
N VAL A 71 -6.38 -1.98 -10.26
CA VAL A 71 -6.06 -1.69 -8.86
C VAL A 71 -5.10 -0.52 -8.82
N MET A 72 -5.39 0.47 -7.99
CA MET A 72 -4.57 1.66 -7.77
C MET A 72 -4.07 1.66 -6.34
N VAL A 73 -2.79 1.94 -6.17
CA VAL A 73 -2.19 2.24 -4.87
C VAL A 73 -1.75 3.69 -4.86
N ARG A 74 -2.30 4.48 -3.94
CA ARG A 74 -1.95 5.89 -3.76
C ARG A 74 -1.25 6.09 -2.43
N VAL A 75 -0.18 6.88 -2.44
CA VAL A 75 0.52 7.32 -1.24
C VAL A 75 -0.25 8.44 -0.58
N LEU A 76 -0.85 8.19 0.58
CA LEU A 76 -1.61 9.19 1.34
C LEU A 76 -0.71 10.04 2.25
N LYS A 77 0.38 9.45 2.75
CA LYS A 77 1.30 10.11 3.66
C LYS A 77 2.70 9.53 3.57
N VAL A 78 3.68 10.41 3.59
CA VAL A 78 5.09 10.12 3.86
C VAL A 78 5.55 11.10 4.92
N LYS A 79 5.98 10.64 6.10
CA LYS A 79 6.41 11.51 7.20
C LYS A 79 7.71 12.23 6.91
N GLN A 80 8.61 11.58 6.16
CA GLN A 80 9.91 12.15 5.78
C GLN A 80 9.92 12.37 4.26
N ASN A 81 9.96 13.61 3.84
CA ASN A 81 9.82 14.01 2.42
C ASN A 81 10.89 13.42 1.48
N ASN A 82 12.06 13.04 2.02
CA ASN A 82 13.13 12.39 1.27
C ASN A 82 12.88 10.90 0.96
N LEU A 83 11.88 10.27 1.59
CA LEU A 83 11.56 8.86 1.40
C LEU A 83 10.45 8.60 0.39
N GLY A 84 9.83 9.63 -0.17
CA GLY A 84 8.77 9.46 -1.14
C GLY A 84 7.93 10.73 -1.35
N ARG A 85 6.94 10.64 -2.24
CA ARG A 85 6.04 11.72 -2.59
C ARG A 85 4.60 11.37 -2.24
N THR A 86 3.97 12.18 -1.40
CA THR A 86 2.52 12.12 -1.13
C THR A 86 1.75 12.42 -2.41
N GLY A 87 0.67 11.68 -2.65
CA GLY A 87 -0.16 11.78 -3.85
C GLY A 87 0.35 10.95 -5.04
N ALA A 88 1.52 10.29 -4.93
CA ALA A 88 1.98 9.39 -5.98
C ALA A 88 1.04 8.17 -6.10
N GLU A 89 0.81 7.75 -7.33
CA GLU A 89 -0.06 6.63 -7.66
C GLU A 89 0.69 5.59 -8.48
N VAL A 90 0.36 4.33 -8.24
CA VAL A 90 0.82 3.20 -9.05
C VAL A 90 -0.40 2.34 -9.38
N TYR A 91 -0.46 1.89 -10.62
CA TYR A 91 -1.56 1.10 -11.15
C TYR A 91 -1.14 -0.33 -11.42
N PHE A 92 -2.07 -1.27 -11.19
CA PHE A 92 -1.84 -2.68 -11.39
C PHE A 92 -3.05 -3.32 -12.06
N ASP A 93 -2.79 -4.29 -12.92
CA ASP A 93 -3.77 -5.31 -13.28
C ASP A 93 -3.69 -6.48 -12.32
N TYR A 94 -4.78 -7.20 -12.14
CA TYR A 94 -4.80 -8.42 -11.37
C TYR A 94 -4.94 -9.64 -12.29
N ASP A 95 -3.87 -10.41 -12.39
CA ASP A 95 -3.87 -11.67 -13.11
C ASP A 95 -4.44 -12.78 -12.20
N LYS A 96 -5.64 -13.24 -12.54
CA LYS A 96 -6.37 -14.25 -11.75
C LYS A 96 -5.75 -15.63 -11.82
N GLY A 97 -5.02 -15.96 -12.89
CA GLY A 97 -4.40 -17.26 -13.06
C GLY A 97 -3.39 -17.58 -11.98
N PRO A 98 -2.26 -16.87 -11.92
CA PRO A 98 -1.26 -17.03 -10.86
C PRO A 98 -1.60 -16.26 -9.57
N GLY A 99 -2.65 -15.42 -9.55
CA GLY A 99 -3.04 -14.64 -8.38
C GLY A 99 -2.08 -13.49 -8.06
N ARG A 100 -1.57 -12.80 -9.07
CA ARG A 100 -0.56 -11.73 -8.91
C ARG A 100 -1.01 -10.39 -9.45
N TYR A 101 -0.40 -9.32 -8.93
CA TYR A 101 -0.54 -7.97 -9.46
C TYR A 101 0.58 -7.68 -10.48
N ILE A 102 0.20 -7.09 -11.61
CA ILE A 102 1.10 -6.71 -12.71
C ILE A 102 1.13 -5.19 -12.75
N PRO A 103 2.29 -4.54 -12.43
CA PRO A 103 2.38 -3.08 -12.45
C PRO A 103 2.26 -2.53 -13.86
N LYS A 104 1.60 -1.38 -13.98
CA LYS A 104 1.37 -0.65 -15.23
C LYS A 104 2.01 0.73 -15.16
N ASP A 105 2.46 1.24 -16.31
CA ASP A 105 2.80 2.66 -16.48
C ASP A 105 1.56 3.53 -16.64
N GLU A 106 1.76 4.84 -16.80
CA GLU A 106 0.67 5.80 -17.00
C GLU A 106 -0.08 5.57 -18.32
N GLU A 107 0.56 4.94 -19.30
CA GLU A 107 -0.02 4.58 -20.61
C GLU A 107 -0.73 3.21 -20.58
N GLY A 108 -0.67 2.48 -19.46
CA GLY A 108 -1.31 1.18 -19.29
C GLY A 108 -0.47 0.01 -19.80
N ASN A 109 0.80 0.21 -20.16
CA ASN A 109 1.69 -0.87 -20.54
C ASN A 109 2.23 -1.57 -19.29
N GLU A 110 2.53 -2.87 -19.38
CA GLU A 110 3.15 -3.60 -18.29
C GLU A 110 4.55 -3.05 -18.01
N LEU A 111 4.75 -2.58 -16.80
CA LEU A 111 6.11 -2.31 -16.31
C LEU A 111 6.77 -3.67 -16.08
N GLY A 112 7.66 -4.04 -16.96
CA GLY A 112 8.35 -5.33 -16.98
C GLY A 112 8.87 -5.74 -15.60
N GLY A 113 8.02 -6.45 -14.86
CA GLY A 113 8.24 -6.80 -13.47
C GLY A 113 8.92 -8.15 -13.26
N ASP A 114 9.12 -8.92 -14.31
CA ASP A 114 9.56 -10.32 -14.14
C ASP A 114 11.09 -10.52 -14.32
N HIS A 115 11.78 -9.64 -15.02
CA HIS A 115 13.20 -9.84 -15.27
C HIS A 115 14.08 -9.61 -14.05
N ARG A 116 13.76 -8.67 -13.16
CA ARG A 116 14.58 -8.39 -11.97
C ARG A 116 14.38 -9.39 -10.82
N GLN A 117 13.16 -9.92 -10.64
CA GLN A 117 12.92 -10.96 -9.63
C GLN A 117 13.48 -12.30 -10.08
N LYS A 118 13.43 -12.60 -11.36
CA LYS A 118 13.98 -13.82 -11.93
C LYS A 118 15.52 -13.83 -11.84
N ASP A 119 16.16 -12.72 -12.19
CA ASP A 119 17.62 -12.58 -12.15
C ASP A 119 18.20 -12.73 -10.75
N TRP A 120 17.61 -12.10 -9.72
CA TRP A 120 18.14 -12.24 -8.36
C TRP A 120 17.85 -13.64 -7.78
N LEU A 121 16.68 -14.23 -8.09
CA LEU A 121 16.34 -15.57 -7.65
C LEU A 121 17.24 -16.62 -8.30
N GLU A 122 17.49 -16.52 -9.61
CA GLU A 122 18.44 -17.37 -10.33
C GLU A 122 19.87 -17.19 -9.82
N LYS A 123 20.27 -15.95 -9.50
CA LYS A 123 21.57 -15.65 -8.88
C LYS A 123 21.69 -16.28 -7.49
N ALA A 124 20.68 -16.14 -6.64
CA ALA A 124 20.64 -16.75 -5.31
C ALA A 124 20.69 -18.29 -5.38
N ILE A 125 19.98 -18.90 -6.33
CA ILE A 125 20.00 -20.35 -6.55
C ILE A 125 21.38 -20.83 -7.02
N ARG A 126 22.06 -20.07 -7.89
CA ARG A 126 23.42 -20.39 -8.34
C ARG A 126 24.43 -20.31 -7.19
N GLU A 127 24.35 -19.27 -6.36
CA GLU A 127 25.25 -19.08 -5.22
C GLU A 127 25.04 -20.13 -4.12
N THR A 128 23.84 -20.70 -3.98
CA THR A 128 23.55 -21.77 -3.02
C THR A 128 24.02 -23.16 -3.49
N LYS A 129 24.29 -23.35 -4.78
CA LYS A 129 24.73 -24.64 -5.35
C LYS A 129 26.28 -24.82 -5.41
N ILE A 130 27.05 -23.89 -4.85
CA ILE A 130 28.52 -23.90 -4.87
C ILE A 130 29.11 -24.36 -3.50
N ASN A 131 28.32 -25.05 -2.66
CA ASN A 131 28.85 -25.70 -1.45
C ASN A 131 28.56 -27.20 -1.49
#